data_79448849d3393197c6df90c39c60fc54
#
_entry.id   79448849d3393197c6df90c39c60fc54
#
_cell.length_a   1.000
_cell.length_b   1.000
_cell.length_c   1.000
_cell.angle_alpha   90.00
_cell.angle_beta   90.00
_cell.angle_gamma   90.00
#
_symmetry.space_group_name_H-M   'P 1'
#
loop_
_entity.id
_entity.type
_entity.pdbx_description
1 polymer ?
#
loop_
_entity_poly.entity_id
_entity_poly.type
_entity_poly.pdbx_seq_one_letter_code
_entity_poly.pdbx_strand_id
1 'polypeptide(L)'
;NIDAQSLEVNIIDNFSTPVSDRTDSGITFLNLFGLDSFNQSGASSPDEVIDYNNPNIVNLVTGEIHLPALLPFVANDVINGGNDNSTLSEFLQQGKMYTTSNRTEYTGDSRFTINANYTNPKSTISLGFTLVEGSEEILSNGEKLERGTDYQIDYFSGIIMLTGNIDPNSDLEIS
;
A
#
# COMPACT_ATOMS: atom_id res chain seq x y z
N ASN A 1 1.92 10.98 3.40
CA ASN A 1 3.02 10.02 3.60
C ASN A 1 2.45 8.74 4.16
N ILE A 2 2.90 7.61 3.64
CA ILE A 2 2.57 6.27 4.15
C ILE A 2 3.65 5.86 5.14
N ASP A 3 3.27 5.25 6.26
CA ASP A 3 4.24 4.58 7.12
C ASP A 3 4.71 3.30 6.43
N ALA A 4 5.99 3.26 6.07
CA ALA A 4 6.60 2.15 5.35
C ALA A 4 6.45 0.81 6.07
N GLN A 5 6.56 0.79 7.39
CA GLN A 5 6.48 -0.43 8.20
C GLN A 5 5.05 -0.95 8.34
N SER A 6 4.05 -0.11 8.08
CA SER A 6 2.64 -0.49 8.09
C SER A 6 2.11 -0.93 6.72
N LEU A 7 2.91 -0.73 5.65
CA LEU A 7 2.48 -1.04 4.30
C LEU A 7 2.51 -2.56 4.06
N GLU A 8 1.32 -3.14 3.96
CA GLU A 8 1.11 -4.54 3.58
C GLU A 8 0.49 -4.59 2.19
N VAL A 9 1.13 -5.31 1.27
CA VAL A 9 0.61 -5.50 -0.09
C VAL A 9 0.56 -6.98 -0.42
N ASN A 10 -0.58 -7.42 -0.94
CA ASN A 10 -0.78 -8.78 -1.40
C ASN A 10 -1.37 -8.81 -2.80
N ILE A 11 -0.92 -9.73 -3.64
CA ILE A 11 -1.53 -10.02 -4.93
C ILE A 11 -2.15 -11.41 -4.86
N ILE A 12 -3.46 -11.47 -5.07
CA ILE A 12 -4.26 -12.68 -4.89
C ILE A 12 -4.76 -13.18 -6.25
N ASP A 13 -4.54 -14.45 -6.55
CA ASP A 13 -5.14 -15.15 -7.68
C ASP A 13 -6.55 -15.63 -7.31
N ASN A 14 -7.56 -15.00 -7.89
CA ASN A 14 -8.96 -15.36 -7.65
C ASN A 14 -9.42 -16.62 -8.40
N PHE A 15 -8.60 -17.15 -9.32
CA PHE A 15 -8.93 -18.34 -10.11
C PHE A 15 -8.36 -19.63 -9.48
N SER A 16 -7.42 -19.48 -8.54
CA SER A 16 -6.93 -20.64 -7.77
C SER A 16 -8.00 -21.19 -6.82
N THR A 17 -7.93 -22.49 -6.52
CA THR A 17 -8.85 -23.14 -5.59
C THR A 17 -8.06 -23.96 -4.57
N PRO A 18 -7.97 -23.50 -3.30
CA PRO A 18 -8.51 -22.26 -2.75
C PRO A 18 -7.83 -21.01 -3.33
N VAL A 19 -8.49 -19.86 -3.21
CA VAL A 19 -7.89 -18.54 -3.54
C VAL A 19 -6.57 -18.37 -2.80
N SER A 20 -5.52 -17.95 -3.49
CA SER A 20 -4.16 -17.95 -2.98
C SER A 20 -3.38 -16.70 -3.40
N ASP A 21 -2.42 -16.30 -2.58
CA ASP A 21 -1.44 -15.24 -2.85
C ASP A 21 -0.14 -15.78 -3.48
N ARG A 22 -0.08 -17.10 -3.71
CA ARG A 22 1.11 -17.81 -4.20
C ARG A 22 0.79 -18.97 -5.13
N THR A 23 1.79 -19.39 -5.88
CA THR A 23 1.73 -20.58 -6.73
C THR A 23 1.75 -21.87 -5.90
N ASP A 24 1.47 -23.00 -6.55
CA ASP A 24 1.60 -24.34 -5.93
C ASP A 24 3.02 -24.66 -5.45
N SER A 25 4.04 -24.00 -6.04
CA SER A 25 5.44 -24.11 -5.61
C SER A 25 5.78 -23.20 -4.43
N GLY A 26 4.83 -22.39 -3.94
CA GLY A 26 4.99 -21.53 -2.77
C GLY A 26 5.57 -20.14 -3.05
N ILE A 27 5.79 -19.78 -4.32
CA ILE A 27 6.29 -18.45 -4.70
C ILE A 27 5.12 -17.46 -4.71
N THR A 28 5.26 -16.34 -4.00
CA THR A 28 4.21 -15.31 -3.93
C THR A 28 4.03 -14.60 -5.27
N PHE A 29 2.80 -14.19 -5.58
CA PHE A 29 2.56 -13.36 -6.76
C PHE A 29 3.20 -11.97 -6.59
N LEU A 30 3.38 -11.49 -5.36
CA LEU A 30 4.13 -10.27 -5.09
C LEU A 30 5.56 -10.35 -5.67
N ASN A 31 6.26 -11.47 -5.42
CA ASN A 31 7.58 -11.72 -5.99
C ASN A 31 7.53 -11.88 -7.51
N LEU A 32 6.59 -12.66 -8.05
CA LEU A 32 6.49 -12.92 -9.48
C LEU A 32 6.18 -11.66 -10.30
N PHE A 33 5.46 -10.70 -9.73
CA PHE A 33 5.23 -9.39 -10.34
C PHE A 33 6.40 -8.42 -10.13
N GLY A 34 7.48 -8.83 -9.44
CA GLY A 34 8.70 -8.05 -9.23
C GLY A 34 8.57 -6.96 -8.19
N LEU A 35 7.63 -7.08 -7.26
CA LEU A 35 7.40 -6.13 -6.16
C LEU A 35 8.12 -6.53 -4.87
N ASP A 36 8.66 -7.76 -4.80
CA ASP A 36 9.42 -8.34 -3.70
C ASP A 36 10.63 -9.08 -4.28
N SER A 37 11.72 -8.38 -4.50
CA SER A 37 12.99 -8.89 -5.03
C SER A 37 14.11 -8.85 -3.99
N PHE A 38 13.96 -8.00 -2.99
CA PHE A 38 14.95 -7.74 -1.96
C PHE A 38 14.31 -7.87 -0.57
N ASN A 39 15.10 -8.27 0.40
CA ASN A 39 14.65 -8.18 1.79
C ASN A 39 14.85 -6.76 2.34
N GLN A 40 14.31 -6.49 3.52
CA GLN A 40 14.36 -5.17 4.15
C GLN A 40 15.79 -4.68 4.49
N SER A 41 16.80 -5.56 4.46
CA SER A 41 18.21 -5.18 4.57
C SER A 41 18.86 -4.86 3.23
N GLY A 42 18.15 -4.99 2.10
CA GLY A 42 18.63 -4.74 0.75
C GLY A 42 19.37 -5.90 0.09
N ALA A 43 19.37 -7.09 0.69
CA ALA A 43 19.91 -8.28 0.04
C ALA A 43 18.90 -8.83 -0.99
N SER A 44 19.40 -9.36 -2.10
CA SER A 44 18.59 -9.99 -3.17
C SER A 44 18.01 -11.32 -2.70
N SER A 45 17.01 -11.26 -1.86
CA SER A 45 16.30 -12.40 -1.29
C SER A 45 14.89 -11.95 -0.93
N PRO A 46 13.86 -12.40 -1.66
CA PRO A 46 12.46 -12.09 -1.34
C PRO A 46 12.11 -12.47 0.10
N ASP A 47 11.30 -11.65 0.78
CA ASP A 47 10.89 -11.86 2.17
C ASP A 47 9.37 -11.75 2.39
N GLU A 48 8.62 -11.83 1.31
CA GLU A 48 7.14 -11.72 1.26
C GLU A 48 6.62 -10.31 1.64
N VAL A 49 7.51 -9.32 1.68
CA VAL A 49 7.17 -7.92 1.93
C VAL A 49 7.50 -7.09 0.69
N ILE A 50 6.63 -6.17 0.33
CA ILE A 50 6.88 -5.27 -0.80
C ILE A 50 8.17 -4.46 -0.58
N ASP A 51 8.96 -4.28 -1.63
CA ASP A 51 10.22 -3.51 -1.62
C ASP A 51 9.96 -2.02 -1.40
N TYR A 52 9.38 -1.63 -0.26
CA TYR A 52 9.02 -0.23 0.04
C TYR A 52 10.23 0.71 0.15
N ASN A 53 11.44 0.17 0.34
CA ASN A 53 12.68 0.95 0.32
C ASN A 53 13.17 1.27 -1.10
N ASN A 54 12.56 0.67 -2.13
CA ASN A 54 12.87 0.93 -3.53
C ASN A 54 11.89 1.98 -4.09
N PRO A 55 12.35 3.22 -4.37
CA PRO A 55 11.47 4.30 -4.86
C PRO A 55 10.93 4.04 -6.28
N ASN A 56 11.48 3.07 -7.03
CA ASN A 56 10.93 2.64 -8.30
C ASN A 56 9.73 1.67 -8.14
N ILE A 57 9.57 1.09 -6.96
CA ILE A 57 8.45 0.19 -6.62
C ILE A 57 7.41 0.92 -5.80
N VAL A 58 7.83 1.63 -4.73
CA VAL A 58 6.90 2.34 -3.84
C VAL A 58 7.33 3.78 -3.65
N ASN A 59 6.43 4.69 -3.96
CA ASN A 59 6.56 6.09 -3.56
C ASN A 59 5.72 6.34 -2.30
N LEU A 60 6.38 6.31 -1.14
CA LEU A 60 5.72 6.50 0.16
C LEU A 60 5.15 7.91 0.36
N VAL A 61 5.61 8.89 -0.41
CA VAL A 61 5.12 10.28 -0.33
C VAL A 61 3.78 10.43 -1.02
N THR A 62 3.65 9.86 -2.22
CA THR A 62 2.42 9.95 -3.04
C THR A 62 1.47 8.77 -2.81
N GLY A 63 1.96 7.67 -2.24
CA GLY A 63 1.19 6.44 -2.07
C GLY A 63 1.06 5.62 -3.35
N GLU A 64 1.99 5.78 -4.28
CA GLU A 64 1.98 5.06 -5.55
C GLU A 64 2.80 3.79 -5.49
N ILE A 65 2.26 2.70 -6.06
CA ILE A 65 2.95 1.44 -6.28
C ILE A 65 3.11 1.26 -7.78
N HIS A 66 4.36 1.05 -8.22
CA HIS A 66 4.71 0.87 -9.62
C HIS A 66 5.06 -0.60 -9.89
N LEU A 67 4.30 -1.24 -10.78
CA LEU A 67 4.68 -2.55 -11.28
C LEU A 67 5.80 -2.40 -12.33
N PRO A 68 6.86 -3.24 -12.29
CA PRO A 68 8.02 -3.09 -13.18
C PRO A 68 7.69 -3.25 -14.67
N ALA A 69 6.72 -4.12 -15.00
CA ALA A 69 6.31 -4.30 -16.39
C ALA A 69 5.32 -3.21 -16.84
N LEU A 70 5.43 -2.74 -18.09
CA LEU A 70 4.53 -1.75 -18.66
C LEU A 70 3.07 -2.26 -18.72
N LEU A 71 2.89 -3.52 -19.07
CA LEU A 71 1.61 -4.22 -19.15
C LEU A 71 1.68 -5.46 -18.24
N PRO A 72 1.60 -5.30 -16.90
CA PRO A 72 1.98 -6.35 -15.94
C PRO A 72 1.09 -7.59 -15.99
N PHE A 73 -0.16 -7.46 -16.42
CA PHE A 73 -1.14 -8.57 -16.37
C PHE A 73 -1.26 -9.35 -17.69
N VAL A 74 -0.31 -9.18 -18.61
CA VAL A 74 -0.24 -9.92 -19.86
C VAL A 74 1.19 -10.41 -20.11
N ALA A 75 1.34 -11.62 -20.63
CA ALA A 75 2.64 -12.19 -20.97
C ALA A 75 3.29 -11.43 -22.13
N ASN A 76 4.62 -11.28 -22.09
CA ASN A 76 5.38 -10.54 -23.10
C ASN A 76 5.35 -11.21 -24.49
N ASP A 77 5.13 -12.51 -24.55
CA ASP A 77 4.93 -13.27 -25.78
C ASP A 77 3.58 -13.01 -26.46
N VAL A 78 2.60 -12.47 -25.72
CA VAL A 78 1.25 -12.16 -26.22
C VAL A 78 1.19 -10.71 -26.74
N ILE A 79 1.82 -9.77 -26.02
CA ILE A 79 1.79 -8.36 -26.35
C ILE A 79 3.11 -7.68 -26.00
N ASN A 80 3.60 -6.81 -26.89
CA ASN A 80 4.84 -6.07 -26.65
C ASN A 80 4.71 -5.17 -25.40
N GLY A 81 5.70 -5.26 -24.51
CA GLY A 81 5.70 -4.54 -23.23
C GLY A 81 4.99 -5.28 -22.09
N GLY A 82 4.52 -6.51 -22.32
CA GLY A 82 3.98 -7.40 -21.27
C GLY A 82 5.04 -7.86 -20.28
N ASN A 83 4.58 -8.61 -19.28
CA ASN A 83 5.48 -9.20 -18.27
C ASN A 83 6.27 -10.35 -18.87
N ASP A 84 7.60 -10.35 -18.73
CA ASP A 84 8.52 -11.35 -19.27
C ASP A 84 8.87 -12.47 -18.28
N ASN A 85 8.27 -12.48 -17.09
CA ASN A 85 8.46 -13.56 -16.13
C ASN A 85 7.82 -14.86 -16.64
N SER A 86 8.65 -15.82 -17.01
CA SER A 86 8.21 -17.10 -17.61
C SER A 86 7.37 -17.95 -16.66
N THR A 87 7.61 -17.87 -15.35
CA THR A 87 6.81 -18.57 -14.33
C THR A 87 5.43 -17.95 -14.20
N LEU A 88 5.34 -16.61 -14.29
CA LEU A 88 4.08 -15.88 -14.19
C LEU A 88 3.24 -16.00 -15.46
N SER A 89 3.87 -16.23 -16.64
CA SER A 89 3.17 -16.20 -17.93
C SER A 89 2.04 -17.24 -18.03
N GLU A 90 2.11 -18.35 -17.32
CA GLU A 90 1.03 -19.35 -17.27
C GLU A 90 -0.26 -18.84 -16.58
N PHE A 91 -0.13 -17.82 -15.73
CA PHE A 91 -1.23 -17.20 -14.99
C PHE A 91 -1.79 -15.95 -15.70
N LEU A 92 -1.07 -15.39 -16.68
CA LEU A 92 -1.42 -14.14 -17.34
C LEU A 92 -2.45 -14.36 -18.45
N GLN A 93 -3.28 -13.34 -18.66
CA GLN A 93 -4.36 -13.36 -19.63
C GLN A 93 -3.94 -12.72 -20.96
N GLN A 94 -4.85 -12.71 -21.95
CA GLN A 94 -4.58 -12.18 -23.28
C GLN A 94 -4.59 -10.65 -23.38
N GLY A 95 -4.71 -9.95 -22.24
CA GLY A 95 -4.56 -8.49 -22.20
C GLY A 95 -5.71 -7.68 -22.76
N LYS A 96 -6.93 -8.21 -22.81
CA LYS A 96 -8.11 -7.46 -23.27
C LYS A 96 -8.35 -6.21 -22.45
N MET A 97 -7.99 -6.23 -21.14
CA MET A 97 -8.07 -5.08 -20.25
C MET A 97 -7.30 -3.85 -20.77
N TYR A 98 -6.29 -4.04 -21.61
CA TYR A 98 -5.48 -2.95 -22.17
C TYR A 98 -5.98 -2.47 -23.55
N THR A 99 -6.92 -3.19 -24.17
CA THR A 99 -7.35 -2.94 -25.55
C THR A 99 -8.81 -2.56 -25.68
N THR A 100 -9.62 -2.75 -24.65
CA THR A 100 -11.05 -2.39 -24.64
C THR A 100 -11.44 -1.60 -23.40
N SER A 101 -12.37 -0.67 -23.54
CA SER A 101 -13.03 0.01 -22.42
C SER A 101 -14.32 -0.72 -21.97
N ASN A 102 -14.73 -1.74 -22.69
CA ASN A 102 -15.93 -2.50 -22.37
C ASN A 102 -15.64 -3.51 -21.27
N ARG A 103 -16.13 -3.21 -20.05
CA ARG A 103 -15.90 -4.01 -18.85
C ARG A 103 -16.31 -5.49 -19.01
N THR A 104 -17.36 -5.78 -19.75
CA THR A 104 -17.82 -7.16 -19.97
C THR A 104 -16.85 -8.00 -20.78
N GLU A 105 -16.02 -7.38 -21.63
CA GLU A 105 -15.05 -8.09 -22.46
C GLU A 105 -13.81 -8.53 -21.67
N TYR A 106 -13.42 -7.79 -20.64
CA TYR A 106 -12.23 -8.10 -19.84
C TYR A 106 -12.54 -8.64 -18.43
N THR A 107 -13.80 -8.88 -18.09
CA THR A 107 -14.14 -9.48 -16.77
C THR A 107 -13.46 -10.83 -16.56
N GLY A 108 -13.27 -11.62 -17.63
CA GLY A 108 -12.51 -12.86 -17.58
C GLY A 108 -11.00 -12.69 -17.39
N ASP A 109 -10.47 -11.49 -17.67
CA ASP A 109 -9.05 -11.17 -17.50
C ASP A 109 -8.75 -10.64 -16.06
N SER A 110 -9.78 -10.40 -15.26
CA SER A 110 -9.66 -9.91 -13.88
C SER A 110 -9.31 -11.04 -12.91
N ARG A 111 -8.18 -11.70 -13.16
CA ARG A 111 -7.71 -12.82 -12.37
C ARG A 111 -7.14 -12.39 -11.03
N PHE A 112 -6.35 -11.31 -11.02
CA PHE A 112 -5.65 -10.86 -9.85
C PHE A 112 -6.36 -9.73 -9.13
N THR A 113 -6.29 -9.75 -7.78
CA THR A 113 -6.67 -8.63 -6.92
C THR A 113 -5.43 -8.15 -6.17
N ILE A 114 -5.15 -6.87 -6.22
CA ILE A 114 -4.10 -6.24 -5.42
C ILE A 114 -4.77 -5.61 -4.20
N ASN A 115 -4.39 -6.06 -3.01
CA ASN A 115 -4.80 -5.49 -1.74
C ASN A 115 -3.62 -4.71 -1.17
N ALA A 116 -3.85 -3.48 -0.75
CA ALA A 116 -2.87 -2.66 -0.06
C ALA A 116 -3.50 -2.10 1.21
N ASN A 117 -2.90 -2.42 2.35
CA ASN A 117 -3.26 -1.89 3.66
C ASN A 117 -2.10 -1.04 4.16
N TYR A 118 -2.38 0.10 4.72
CA TYR A 118 -1.36 0.97 5.30
C TYR A 118 -1.98 1.88 6.35
N THR A 119 -1.16 2.33 7.27
CA THR A 119 -1.51 3.44 8.14
C THR A 119 -0.92 4.72 7.55
N ASN A 120 -1.76 5.73 7.46
CA ASN A 120 -1.29 7.08 7.18
C ASN A 120 -1.25 7.80 8.54
N PRO A 121 -0.08 7.95 9.16
CA PRO A 121 -0.01 8.80 10.32
C PRO A 121 -0.35 10.21 9.85
N LYS A 122 -1.57 10.68 10.08
CA LYS A 122 -1.84 12.11 10.22
C LYS A 122 -1.12 12.54 11.50
N SER A 123 0.20 12.40 11.46
CA SER A 123 1.01 12.59 12.66
C SER A 123 1.09 14.04 13.09
N THR A 124 0.60 14.97 12.23
CA THR A 124 0.80 16.39 12.52
C THR A 124 -0.40 17.21 12.09
N ILE A 125 -0.99 17.93 13.03
CA ILE A 125 -2.07 18.90 12.81
C ILE A 125 -1.52 20.27 13.18
N SER A 126 -1.57 21.21 12.27
CA SER A 126 -1.16 22.60 12.54
C SER A 126 -2.39 23.47 12.75
N LEU A 127 -2.47 24.08 13.92
CA LEU A 127 -3.53 25.05 14.25
C LEU A 127 -3.17 26.47 13.84
N GLY A 128 -1.89 26.71 13.47
CA GLY A 128 -1.44 27.98 12.89
C GLY A 128 -1.31 29.17 13.86
N PHE A 129 -1.41 28.92 15.18
CA PHE A 129 -1.27 29.95 16.22
C PHE A 129 -0.74 29.35 17.53
N THR A 130 -0.19 30.20 18.39
CA THR A 130 0.28 29.83 19.72
C THR A 130 -0.89 29.47 20.62
N LEU A 131 -0.80 28.31 21.28
CA LEU A 131 -1.81 27.80 22.20
C LEU A 131 -1.44 28.09 23.65
N VAL A 132 -2.44 28.14 24.52
CA VAL A 132 -2.22 28.16 25.97
C VAL A 132 -1.99 26.74 26.46
N GLU A 133 -0.94 26.51 27.23
CA GLU A 133 -0.62 25.17 27.72
C GLU A 133 -1.76 24.58 28.55
N GLY A 134 -2.21 23.36 28.16
CA GLY A 134 -3.26 22.62 28.83
C GLY A 134 -4.68 23.13 28.51
N SER A 135 -4.84 23.98 27.49
CA SER A 135 -6.17 24.45 27.08
C SER A 135 -6.83 23.54 26.05
N GLU A 136 -6.07 22.60 25.46
CA GLU A 136 -6.57 21.74 24.41
C GLU A 136 -7.38 20.57 24.94
N GLU A 137 -8.40 20.20 24.23
CA GLU A 137 -9.09 18.93 24.31
C GLU A 137 -9.18 18.30 22.94
N ILE A 138 -8.68 17.07 22.81
CA ILE A 138 -8.67 16.32 21.54
C ILE A 138 -9.50 15.07 21.71
N LEU A 139 -10.50 14.91 20.85
CA LEU A 139 -11.36 13.73 20.80
C LEU A 139 -11.13 13.00 19.49
N SER A 140 -11.16 11.66 19.51
CA SER A 140 -11.18 10.79 18.34
C SER A 140 -12.44 9.96 18.38
N ASN A 141 -13.34 10.13 17.41
CA ASN A 141 -14.67 9.49 17.39
C ASN A 141 -15.45 9.68 18.71
N GLY A 142 -15.28 10.84 19.35
CA GLY A 142 -15.91 11.18 20.64
C GLY A 142 -15.19 10.64 21.88
N GLU A 143 -14.09 9.89 21.74
CA GLU A 143 -13.24 9.44 22.85
C GLU A 143 -12.08 10.42 23.07
N LYS A 144 -11.85 10.80 24.32
CA LYS A 144 -10.80 11.76 24.67
C LYS A 144 -9.42 11.12 24.58
N LEU A 145 -8.51 11.78 23.84
CA LEU A 145 -7.12 11.39 23.73
C LEU A 145 -6.29 11.90 24.90
N GLU A 146 -5.28 11.11 25.30
CA GLU A 146 -4.38 11.42 26.40
C GLU A 146 -3.06 12.00 25.90
N ARG A 147 -2.71 13.20 26.39
CA ARG A 147 -1.43 13.84 26.10
C ARG A 147 -0.25 12.99 26.59
N GLY A 148 0.75 12.83 25.75
CA GLY A 148 1.95 12.03 26.02
C GLY A 148 1.80 10.55 25.68
N THR A 149 0.57 10.03 25.60
CA THR A 149 0.25 8.66 25.15
C THR A 149 -0.22 8.67 23.70
N ASP A 150 -1.27 9.44 23.42
CA ASP A 150 -1.94 9.46 22.12
C ASP A 150 -1.47 10.62 21.24
N TYR A 151 -1.03 11.73 21.86
CA TYR A 151 -0.51 12.88 21.15
C TYR A 151 0.56 13.64 21.95
N GLN A 152 1.34 14.40 21.19
CA GLN A 152 2.23 15.47 21.72
C GLN A 152 1.81 16.80 21.11
N ILE A 153 2.08 17.90 21.82
CA ILE A 153 1.74 19.23 21.36
C ILE A 153 2.89 20.21 21.60
N ASP A 154 3.20 20.98 20.57
CA ASP A 154 4.06 22.16 20.68
C ASP A 154 3.15 23.41 20.73
N TYR A 155 3.01 23.93 21.93
CA TYR A 155 2.15 25.09 22.16
C TYR A 155 2.65 26.38 21.51
N PHE A 156 3.96 26.47 21.26
CA PHE A 156 4.54 27.66 20.63
C PHE A 156 4.24 27.69 19.13
N SER A 157 4.39 26.58 18.46
CA SER A 157 4.09 26.48 17.01
C SER A 157 2.64 26.15 16.72
N GLY A 158 1.84 25.75 17.72
CA GLY A 158 0.47 25.27 17.54
C GLY A 158 0.41 23.95 16.76
N ILE A 159 1.41 23.08 16.92
CA ILE A 159 1.51 21.81 16.22
C ILE A 159 1.17 20.67 17.17
N ILE A 160 0.19 19.85 16.79
CA ILE A 160 -0.17 18.61 17.46
C ILE A 160 0.40 17.45 16.65
N MET A 161 1.13 16.55 17.31
CA MET A 161 1.63 15.29 16.75
C MET A 161 0.89 14.14 17.37
N LEU A 162 0.13 13.39 16.59
CA LEU A 162 -0.53 12.16 17.02
C LEU A 162 0.52 11.05 17.08
N THR A 163 0.63 10.34 18.21
CA THR A 163 1.68 9.33 18.47
C THR A 163 1.13 7.92 18.62
N GLY A 164 -0.18 7.74 18.67
CA GLY A 164 -0.83 6.43 18.84
C GLY A 164 -1.38 5.83 17.56
N ASN A 165 -1.90 4.63 17.65
CA ASN A 165 -2.67 3.96 16.60
C ASN A 165 -4.06 4.60 16.45
N ILE A 166 -4.08 5.89 16.13
CA ILE A 166 -5.33 6.60 15.87
C ILE A 166 -5.73 6.29 14.43
N ASP A 167 -6.94 5.78 14.25
CA ASP A 167 -7.48 5.50 12.92
C ASP A 167 -7.40 6.79 12.08
N PRO A 168 -6.70 6.79 10.94
CA PRO A 168 -6.57 7.97 10.09
C PRO A 168 -7.92 8.48 9.55
N ASN A 169 -8.96 7.66 9.60
CA ASN A 169 -10.34 8.03 9.24
C ASN A 169 -11.17 8.45 10.46
N SER A 170 -10.58 8.49 11.66
CA SER A 170 -11.29 8.95 12.84
C SER A 170 -11.69 10.41 12.69
N ASP A 171 -12.88 10.74 13.19
CA ASP A 171 -13.31 12.13 13.30
C ASP A 171 -12.58 12.77 14.49
N LEU A 172 -11.70 13.72 14.20
CA LEU A 172 -10.90 14.42 15.20
C LEU A 172 -11.53 15.79 15.50
N GLU A 173 -11.96 15.95 16.73
CA GLU A 173 -12.41 17.22 17.25
C GLU A 173 -11.34 17.83 18.17
N ILE A 174 -10.99 19.08 17.92
CA ILE A 174 -9.98 19.82 18.69
C ILE A 174 -10.61 21.14 19.17
N SER A 175 -10.61 21.34 20.46
CA SER A 175 -11.17 22.55 21.10
C SER A 175 -10.22 23.17 22.13
#